data_f7779f2407894ad56e38f277da8d5866
#
_entry.id   f7779f2407894ad56e38f277da8d5866
#
_cell.length_a   1.000
_cell.length_b   1.000
_cell.length_c   1.000
_cell.angle_alpha   90.00
_cell.angle_beta   90.00
_cell.angle_gamma   90.00
#
_symmetry.space_group_name_H-M   'P 1'
#
loop_
_entity.id
_entity.type
_entity.pdbx_description
1 polymer ?
#
loop_
_entity_poly.entity_id
_entity_poly.type
_entity_poly.pdbx_seq_one_letter_code
_entity_poly.pdbx_strand_id
1 'polypeptide(L)'
;MFNKFKKLISLVFATVLLTSISNTSFAADKLHFVIGGGAGGGWDGTARGTGEALTKAGFLNSASFENMSGGGGGKALSYMINTKPSDTILVQSTPLVLRSITRHSGYVDKKNAAKVTSYKDVVPIAGVIGDYGAFVAAKNSPYNSWKDVVAAYKANPKSVKMAGGSVRGSMDHLIGALAFKEAGANPNDVVYIPYDAGGKALAGLLSGETQIISTGLGELMGARDQVRIIGITAPDRVADAPDAPTLKEQGYDVQFVNWRGFFGPPGMSNKDKKAIAKMLGDVQKTPEWEAVRARNAWVNIYNPDKKFVKFLKTQTKEMTALMKKLGVI
;
A
#
# COMPACT_ATOMS: atom_id res chain seq x y z
N MET A 1 -18.54 87.23 24.99
CA MET A 1 -19.74 86.42 25.17
C MET A 1 -19.75 85.37 24.11
N PHE A 2 -19.88 84.10 24.47
CA PHE A 2 -19.95 82.89 23.69
C PHE A 2 -18.65 82.33 23.09
N ASN A 3 -18.02 81.49 23.90
CA ASN A 3 -16.95 80.59 23.55
C ASN A 3 -17.49 79.46 22.67
N LYS A 4 -16.87 79.22 21.50
CA LYS A 4 -17.14 78.04 20.65
C LYS A 4 -16.09 77.03 20.92
N PHE A 5 -16.41 75.96 21.63
CA PHE A 5 -15.64 74.78 21.74
C PHE A 5 -15.79 73.99 20.45
N LYS A 6 -14.70 73.84 19.65
CA LYS A 6 -14.58 72.88 18.57
C LYS A 6 -13.98 71.61 19.14
N LYS A 7 -14.81 70.60 19.24
CA LYS A 7 -14.31 69.23 19.46
C LYS A 7 -13.67 68.64 18.17
N LEU A 8 -12.39 68.42 18.21
CA LEU A 8 -11.69 67.76 17.17
C LEU A 8 -11.91 66.23 17.37
N ILE A 9 -12.64 65.59 16.48
CA ILE A 9 -12.79 64.14 16.44
C ILE A 9 -11.61 63.56 15.64
N SER A 10 -10.62 63.01 16.33
CA SER A 10 -9.54 62.23 15.70
C SER A 10 -10.07 60.85 15.34
N LEU A 11 -10.25 60.63 14.05
CA LEU A 11 -10.58 59.33 13.49
C LEU A 11 -9.28 58.50 13.40
N VAL A 12 -9.10 57.61 14.36
CA VAL A 12 -7.98 56.62 14.30
C VAL A 12 -8.41 55.49 13.37
N PHE A 13 -7.88 55.51 12.15
CA PHE A 13 -7.96 54.39 11.24
C PHE A 13 -7.00 53.31 11.77
N ALA A 14 -7.54 52.30 12.44
CA ALA A 14 -6.80 51.08 12.75
C ALA A 14 -6.72 50.26 11.47
N THR A 15 -5.60 50.39 10.77
CA THR A 15 -5.23 49.50 9.64
C THR A 15 -4.88 48.13 10.23
N VAL A 16 -5.84 47.23 10.23
CA VAL A 16 -5.57 45.82 10.52
C VAL A 16 -4.79 45.28 9.34
N LEU A 17 -3.46 45.22 9.48
CA LEU A 17 -2.62 44.40 8.59
C LEU A 17 -2.99 42.95 8.86
N LEU A 18 -3.82 42.37 8.02
CA LEU A 18 -3.93 40.95 7.84
C LEU A 18 -2.59 40.48 7.25
N THR A 19 -1.62 40.15 8.09
CA THR A 19 -0.48 39.34 7.69
C THR A 19 -0.99 37.97 7.32
N SER A 20 -1.29 37.78 6.05
CA SER A 20 -1.42 36.47 5.45
C SER A 20 -0.11 35.74 5.74
N ILE A 21 -0.09 34.90 6.77
CA ILE A 21 0.98 33.93 6.96
C ILE A 21 0.83 33.00 5.76
N SER A 22 1.49 33.37 4.66
CA SER A 22 1.76 32.44 3.58
C SER A 22 2.59 31.34 4.20
N ASN A 23 1.93 30.25 4.59
CA ASN A 23 2.61 29.00 4.80
C ASN A 23 3.28 28.69 3.47
N THR A 24 4.54 29.08 3.31
CA THR A 24 5.41 28.57 2.27
C THR A 24 5.61 27.09 2.58
N SER A 25 4.60 26.31 2.26
CA SER A 25 4.75 24.87 2.08
C SER A 25 5.85 24.72 1.06
N PHE A 26 6.89 23.98 1.40
CA PHE A 26 7.96 23.59 0.49
C PHE A 26 7.30 22.64 -0.51
N ALA A 27 6.64 23.20 -1.52
CA ALA A 27 6.16 22.41 -2.65
C ALA A 27 7.41 21.99 -3.42
N ALA A 28 7.77 20.74 -3.37
CA ALA A 28 8.61 20.19 -4.41
C ALA A 28 7.82 20.42 -5.71
N ASP A 29 8.37 21.16 -6.68
CA ASP A 29 7.64 21.46 -7.91
C ASP A 29 7.15 20.19 -8.60
N LYS A 30 7.92 19.14 -8.49
CA LYS A 30 7.68 17.84 -9.14
C LYS A 30 8.12 16.70 -8.27
N LEU A 31 7.40 15.58 -8.35
CA LEU A 31 7.80 14.33 -7.73
C LEU A 31 7.56 13.18 -8.71
N HIS A 32 8.59 12.36 -8.91
CA HIS A 32 8.51 11.16 -9.72
C HIS A 32 8.32 9.92 -8.84
N PHE A 33 7.33 9.09 -9.17
CA PHE A 33 7.00 7.87 -8.45
C PHE A 33 7.45 6.65 -9.24
N VAL A 34 8.42 5.92 -8.73
CA VAL A 34 8.83 4.62 -9.25
C VAL A 34 7.98 3.54 -8.59
N ILE A 35 7.43 2.66 -9.40
CA ILE A 35 6.45 1.64 -9.01
C ILE A 35 7.01 0.26 -9.38
N GLY A 36 7.27 -0.59 -8.38
CA GLY A 36 7.87 -1.91 -8.59
C GLY A 36 6.93 -3.01 -9.09
N GLY A 37 5.71 -2.66 -9.47
CA GLY A 37 4.66 -3.57 -9.94
C GLY A 37 3.99 -3.10 -11.21
N GLY A 38 3.13 -3.96 -11.77
CA GLY A 38 2.33 -3.64 -12.95
C GLY A 38 1.23 -2.62 -12.67
N ALA A 39 0.73 -1.99 -13.74
CA ALA A 39 -0.40 -1.07 -13.67
C ALA A 39 -1.65 -1.78 -13.12
N GLY A 40 -2.44 -1.06 -12.32
CA GLY A 40 -3.64 -1.57 -11.64
C GLY A 40 -3.33 -2.44 -10.40
N GLY A 41 -2.07 -2.61 -10.01
CA GLY A 41 -1.70 -3.26 -8.76
C GLY A 41 -1.67 -2.28 -7.58
N GLY A 42 -1.56 -2.82 -6.36
CA GLY A 42 -1.63 -2.00 -5.14
C GLY A 42 -0.54 -0.93 -5.02
N TRP A 43 0.68 -1.19 -5.50
CA TRP A 43 1.72 -0.18 -5.55
C TRP A 43 1.39 0.94 -6.55
N ASP A 44 0.85 0.57 -7.71
CA ASP A 44 0.44 1.53 -8.74
C ASP A 44 -0.69 2.43 -8.22
N GLY A 45 -1.74 1.82 -7.64
CA GLY A 45 -2.84 2.56 -7.03
C GLY A 45 -2.38 3.49 -5.91
N THR A 46 -1.45 3.03 -5.04
CA THR A 46 -0.92 3.87 -3.95
C THR A 46 -0.12 5.06 -4.48
N ALA A 47 0.78 4.84 -5.44
CA ALA A 47 1.59 5.92 -5.99
C ALA A 47 0.72 6.95 -6.72
N ARG A 48 -0.18 6.49 -7.62
CA ARG A 48 -1.08 7.38 -8.38
C ARG A 48 -2.08 8.09 -7.49
N GLY A 49 -2.70 7.41 -6.54
CA GLY A 49 -3.62 8.02 -5.59
C GLY A 49 -2.93 9.06 -4.70
N THR A 50 -1.71 8.77 -4.23
CA THR A 50 -0.93 9.75 -3.46
C THR A 50 -0.56 10.96 -4.31
N GLY A 51 -0.05 10.75 -5.54
CA GLY A 51 0.29 11.84 -6.46
C GLY A 51 -0.93 12.67 -6.87
N GLU A 52 -2.09 12.03 -7.10
CA GLU A 52 -3.36 12.69 -7.36
C GLU A 52 -3.76 13.62 -6.20
N ALA A 53 -3.78 13.09 -4.97
CA ALA A 53 -4.15 13.87 -3.79
C ALA A 53 -3.17 15.03 -3.56
N LEU A 54 -1.85 14.79 -3.67
CA LEU A 54 -0.84 15.83 -3.52
C LEU A 54 -0.98 16.96 -4.55
N THR A 55 -1.27 16.62 -5.80
CA THR A 55 -1.43 17.60 -6.88
C THR A 55 -2.74 18.38 -6.72
N LYS A 56 -3.86 17.70 -6.44
CA LYS A 56 -5.17 18.35 -6.25
C LYS A 56 -5.21 19.25 -5.01
N ALA A 57 -4.53 18.85 -3.93
CA ALA A 57 -4.43 19.65 -2.70
C ALA A 57 -3.34 20.74 -2.77
N GLY A 58 -2.67 20.91 -3.90
CA GLY A 58 -1.68 21.99 -4.12
C GLY A 58 -0.34 21.80 -3.43
N PHE A 59 0.00 20.58 -3.00
CA PHE A 59 1.32 20.26 -2.44
C PHE A 59 2.38 20.01 -3.51
N LEU A 60 1.98 19.64 -4.73
CA LEU A 60 2.83 19.44 -5.90
C LEU A 60 2.23 20.17 -7.11
N ASN A 61 3.07 20.72 -7.97
CA ASN A 61 2.66 21.20 -9.28
C ASN A 61 2.41 20.04 -10.25
N SER A 62 3.19 18.97 -10.14
CA SER A 62 3.01 17.77 -10.96
C SER A 62 3.54 16.51 -10.30
N ALA A 63 2.91 15.38 -10.61
CA ALA A 63 3.37 14.03 -10.28
C ALA A 63 3.54 13.22 -11.56
N SER A 64 4.64 12.46 -11.67
CA SER A 64 4.87 11.52 -12.77
C SER A 64 5.10 10.11 -12.23
N PHE A 65 4.80 9.09 -13.06
CA PHE A 65 4.74 7.70 -12.60
C PHE A 65 5.41 6.77 -13.60
N GLU A 66 6.24 5.86 -13.12
CA GLU A 66 6.88 4.83 -13.94
C GLU A 66 6.73 3.44 -13.30
N ASN A 67 6.11 2.52 -14.04
CA ASN A 67 6.02 1.12 -13.64
C ASN A 67 7.25 0.35 -14.11
N MET A 68 8.08 -0.11 -13.16
CA MET A 68 9.25 -0.95 -13.36
C MET A 68 9.01 -2.34 -12.81
N SER A 69 8.07 -3.07 -13.41
CA SER A 69 7.70 -4.41 -12.95
C SER A 69 8.83 -5.42 -13.13
N GLY A 70 8.93 -6.36 -12.18
CA GLY A 70 9.89 -7.45 -12.25
C GLY A 70 10.51 -7.81 -10.91
N GLY A 71 10.68 -9.14 -10.68
CA GLY A 71 11.30 -9.70 -9.49
C GLY A 71 10.66 -9.30 -8.16
N GLY A 72 9.33 -9.16 -8.12
CA GLY A 72 8.63 -8.72 -6.92
C GLY A 72 9.11 -7.34 -6.43
N GLY A 73 9.30 -6.38 -7.34
CA GLY A 73 9.78 -5.03 -7.06
C GLY A 73 11.30 -4.87 -7.06
N GLY A 74 12.07 -5.94 -7.30
CA GLY A 74 13.53 -5.91 -7.29
C GLY A 74 14.13 -5.04 -8.39
N LYS A 75 13.52 -5.01 -9.59
CA LYS A 75 13.97 -4.16 -10.70
C LYS A 75 13.92 -2.67 -10.32
N ALA A 76 12.78 -2.22 -9.80
CA ALA A 76 12.61 -0.83 -9.36
C ALA A 76 13.56 -0.47 -8.20
N LEU A 77 13.74 -1.39 -7.24
CA LEU A 77 14.66 -1.21 -6.12
C LEU A 77 16.11 -1.06 -6.61
N SER A 78 16.54 -1.91 -7.54
CA SER A 78 17.88 -1.84 -8.15
C SER A 78 18.08 -0.52 -8.91
N TYR A 79 17.07 -0.06 -9.65
CA TYR A 79 17.09 1.23 -10.31
C TYR A 79 17.37 2.36 -9.29
N MET A 80 16.57 2.44 -8.21
CA MET A 80 16.77 3.47 -7.18
C MET A 80 18.16 3.47 -6.55
N ILE A 81 18.73 2.28 -6.33
CA ILE A 81 20.05 2.14 -5.69
C ILE A 81 21.18 2.53 -6.63
N ASN A 82 21.09 2.11 -7.89
CA ASN A 82 22.18 2.27 -8.85
C ASN A 82 22.20 3.67 -9.48
N THR A 83 21.03 4.24 -9.79
CA THR A 83 20.92 5.54 -10.46
C THR A 83 20.82 6.71 -9.47
N LYS A 84 20.34 6.47 -8.25
CA LYS A 84 20.12 7.47 -7.20
C LYS A 84 19.43 8.72 -7.73
N PRO A 85 18.28 8.60 -8.40
CA PRO A 85 17.63 9.71 -9.07
C PRO A 85 17.19 10.77 -8.05
N SER A 86 17.32 12.06 -8.41
CA SER A 86 16.75 13.19 -7.66
C SER A 86 15.22 13.20 -7.84
N ASP A 87 14.51 13.90 -6.95
CA ASP A 87 13.07 14.15 -7.01
C ASP A 87 12.21 12.89 -7.26
N THR A 88 12.75 11.73 -6.85
CA THR A 88 12.16 10.43 -7.11
C THR A 88 11.95 9.66 -5.81
N ILE A 89 10.77 9.05 -5.68
CA ILE A 89 10.45 8.15 -4.57
C ILE A 89 9.93 6.82 -5.08
N LEU A 90 10.23 5.77 -4.34
CA LEU A 90 9.82 4.40 -4.63
C LEU A 90 8.69 4.01 -3.69
N VAL A 91 7.58 3.51 -4.20
CA VAL A 91 6.55 2.86 -3.39
C VAL A 91 6.95 1.41 -3.08
N GLN A 92 6.79 1.02 -1.81
CA GLN A 92 7.05 -0.34 -1.34
C GLN A 92 6.07 -0.73 -0.24
N SER A 93 6.06 -2.04 0.08
CA SER A 93 5.20 -2.62 1.10
C SER A 93 5.82 -3.87 1.71
N THR A 94 5.01 -4.70 2.37
CA THR A 94 5.42 -5.97 2.99
C THR A 94 6.36 -6.83 2.13
N PRO A 95 6.23 -6.96 0.79
CA PRO A 95 7.19 -7.68 -0.05
C PRO A 95 8.65 -7.25 0.11
N LEU A 96 8.93 -5.97 0.37
CA LEU A 96 10.29 -5.50 0.63
C LEU A 96 10.88 -6.14 1.91
N VAL A 97 10.06 -6.30 2.94
CA VAL A 97 10.45 -6.98 4.19
C VAL A 97 10.63 -8.49 3.96
N LEU A 98 9.67 -9.15 3.29
CA LEU A 98 9.74 -10.57 2.96
C LEU A 98 10.99 -10.90 2.14
N ARG A 99 11.31 -10.07 1.14
CA ARG A 99 12.53 -10.17 0.33
C ARG A 99 13.79 -10.15 1.19
N SER A 100 13.87 -9.27 2.18
CA SER A 100 15.03 -9.17 3.06
C SER A 100 15.21 -10.41 3.95
N ILE A 101 14.10 -11.05 4.33
CA ILE A 101 14.12 -12.29 5.14
C ILE A 101 14.55 -13.49 4.31
N THR A 102 13.99 -13.65 3.11
CA THR A 102 14.28 -14.80 2.23
C THR A 102 15.56 -14.64 1.42
N ARG A 103 16.18 -13.47 1.46
CA ARG A 103 17.31 -13.11 0.57
C ARG A 103 16.97 -13.31 -0.91
N HIS A 104 15.72 -13.19 -1.27
CA HIS A 104 15.26 -13.33 -2.64
C HIS A 104 15.71 -12.09 -3.45
N SER A 105 16.89 -12.19 -4.03
CA SER A 105 17.54 -11.15 -4.83
C SER A 105 17.17 -11.22 -6.32
N GLY A 106 16.00 -11.71 -6.66
CA GLY A 106 15.60 -12.16 -8.01
C GLY A 106 15.82 -11.23 -9.21
N TYR A 107 16.44 -10.04 -9.05
CA TYR A 107 16.74 -9.13 -10.16
C TYR A 107 17.96 -8.25 -9.90
N VAL A 108 18.86 -8.68 -9.07
CA VAL A 108 20.12 -7.95 -8.90
C VAL A 108 21.19 -8.64 -9.75
N ASP A 109 21.93 -7.87 -10.51
CA ASP A 109 23.18 -8.32 -11.11
C ASP A 109 23.97 -9.14 -10.09
N LYS A 110 24.48 -10.31 -10.49
CA LYS A 110 25.21 -11.24 -9.61
C LYS A 110 26.31 -10.56 -8.80
N LYS A 111 26.95 -9.50 -9.34
CA LYS A 111 27.94 -8.67 -8.63
C LYS A 111 27.35 -7.84 -7.49
N ASN A 112 26.07 -7.48 -7.55
CA ASN A 112 25.37 -6.64 -6.58
C ASN A 112 24.33 -7.41 -5.76
N ALA A 113 24.06 -8.66 -6.08
CA ALA A 113 23.05 -9.50 -5.44
C ALA A 113 23.19 -9.59 -3.91
N ALA A 114 24.41 -9.50 -3.40
CA ALA A 114 24.68 -9.49 -1.96
C ALA A 114 24.33 -8.15 -1.27
N LYS A 115 24.09 -7.07 -2.01
CA LYS A 115 23.90 -5.72 -1.45
C LYS A 115 22.43 -5.31 -1.33
N VAL A 116 21.52 -5.88 -2.13
CA VAL A 116 20.11 -5.46 -2.18
C VAL A 116 19.22 -6.45 -1.45
N THR A 117 19.13 -6.33 -0.16
CA THR A 117 18.42 -7.30 0.66
C THR A 117 17.33 -6.71 1.54
N SER A 118 17.30 -5.39 1.76
CA SER A 118 16.37 -4.81 2.72
C SER A 118 16.03 -3.35 2.48
N TYR A 119 15.09 -2.85 3.26
CA TYR A 119 14.79 -1.41 3.34
C TYR A 119 15.96 -0.55 3.81
N LYS A 120 17.09 -1.15 4.23
CA LYS A 120 18.32 -0.43 4.63
C LYS A 120 19.12 0.06 3.42
N ASP A 121 18.85 -0.48 2.24
CA ASP A 121 19.53 -0.11 0.99
C ASP A 121 18.91 1.12 0.32
N VAL A 122 17.80 1.60 0.85
CA VAL A 122 17.07 2.83 0.44
C VAL A 122 16.74 3.65 1.67
N VAL A 123 16.28 4.89 1.49
CA VAL A 123 15.96 5.80 2.58
C VAL A 123 14.46 5.72 2.93
N PRO A 124 14.06 5.11 4.05
CA PRO A 124 12.66 5.09 4.46
C PRO A 124 12.16 6.51 4.76
N ILE A 125 11.09 6.94 4.07
CA ILE A 125 10.48 8.27 4.21
C ILE A 125 9.28 8.21 5.16
N ALA A 126 8.22 7.51 4.75
CA ALA A 126 7.01 7.34 5.54
C ALA A 126 6.19 6.11 5.09
N GLY A 127 5.60 5.39 6.04
CA GLY A 127 4.44 4.55 5.80
C GLY A 127 3.20 5.44 5.70
N VAL A 128 2.31 5.16 4.77
CA VAL A 128 1.17 6.05 4.47
C VAL A 128 -0.19 5.37 4.60
N ILE A 129 -0.33 4.14 4.10
CA ILE A 129 -1.60 3.41 4.14
C ILE A 129 -1.42 1.96 4.58
N GLY A 130 -2.50 1.37 5.08
CA GLY A 130 -2.71 -0.06 5.17
C GLY A 130 -3.83 -0.49 4.24
N ASP A 131 -3.64 -1.65 3.62
CA ASP A 131 -4.62 -2.29 2.76
C ASP A 131 -4.85 -3.72 3.27
N TYR A 132 -6.07 -4.04 3.65
CA TYR A 132 -6.36 -5.38 4.14
C TYR A 132 -6.32 -6.40 3.00
N GLY A 133 -5.88 -7.62 3.30
CA GLY A 133 -5.98 -8.71 2.35
C GLY A 133 -7.44 -9.06 2.09
N ALA A 134 -7.76 -9.42 0.86
CA ALA A 134 -9.08 -9.84 0.46
C ALA A 134 -9.02 -11.13 -0.37
N PHE A 135 -9.99 -11.99 -0.12
CA PHE A 135 -10.26 -13.17 -0.92
C PHE A 135 -11.53 -12.94 -1.71
N VAL A 136 -11.45 -13.17 -3.01
CA VAL A 136 -12.60 -12.99 -3.91
C VAL A 136 -12.80 -14.19 -4.83
N ALA A 137 -14.05 -14.38 -5.23
CA ALA A 137 -14.47 -15.31 -6.26
C ALA A 137 -15.28 -14.58 -7.33
N ALA A 138 -15.39 -15.12 -8.53
CA ALA A 138 -16.28 -14.59 -9.55
C ALA A 138 -17.74 -14.64 -9.05
N LYS A 139 -18.59 -13.69 -9.47
CA LYS A 139 -20.00 -13.63 -8.99
C LYS A 139 -20.81 -14.89 -9.28
N ASN A 140 -20.54 -15.55 -10.39
CA ASN A 140 -21.17 -16.81 -10.79
C ASN A 140 -20.49 -18.07 -10.22
N SER A 141 -19.44 -17.89 -9.38
CA SER A 141 -18.74 -18.98 -8.71
C SER A 141 -19.63 -19.65 -7.64
N PRO A 142 -19.45 -20.95 -7.36
CA PRO A 142 -20.13 -21.64 -6.25
C PRO A 142 -19.66 -21.16 -4.87
N TYR A 143 -18.54 -20.40 -4.79
CA TYR A 143 -17.99 -19.92 -3.53
C TYR A 143 -18.67 -18.64 -3.07
N ASN A 144 -19.50 -18.73 -2.01
CA ASN A 144 -20.21 -17.60 -1.42
C ASN A 144 -19.51 -17.06 -0.16
N SER A 145 -18.63 -17.88 0.43
CA SER A 145 -17.91 -17.58 1.67
C SER A 145 -16.52 -18.21 1.64
N TRP A 146 -15.66 -17.81 2.56
CA TRP A 146 -14.37 -18.48 2.76
C TRP A 146 -14.57 -19.94 3.20
N LYS A 147 -15.64 -20.23 3.93
CA LYS A 147 -15.98 -21.59 4.36
C LYS A 147 -16.21 -22.54 3.18
N ASP A 148 -16.85 -22.07 2.10
CA ASP A 148 -17.07 -22.89 0.89
C ASP A 148 -15.74 -23.23 0.21
N VAL A 149 -14.84 -22.23 0.13
CA VAL A 149 -13.49 -22.43 -0.41
C VAL A 149 -12.70 -23.45 0.41
N VAL A 150 -12.77 -23.35 1.75
CA VAL A 150 -12.09 -24.28 2.65
C VAL A 150 -12.63 -25.71 2.48
N ALA A 151 -13.94 -25.87 2.33
CA ALA A 151 -14.56 -27.17 2.11
C ALA A 151 -14.07 -27.82 0.80
N ALA A 152 -14.09 -27.06 -0.30
CA ALA A 152 -13.60 -27.52 -1.59
C ALA A 152 -12.09 -27.85 -1.54
N TYR A 153 -11.29 -27.00 -0.91
CA TYR A 153 -9.85 -27.21 -0.76
C TYR A 153 -9.52 -28.48 0.06
N LYS A 154 -10.23 -28.72 1.17
CA LYS A 154 -10.04 -29.92 1.97
C LYS A 154 -10.41 -31.21 1.23
N ALA A 155 -11.43 -31.14 0.38
CA ALA A 155 -11.84 -32.26 -0.46
C ALA A 155 -10.81 -32.55 -1.57
N ASN A 156 -10.31 -31.49 -2.23
CA ASN A 156 -9.28 -31.59 -3.26
C ASN A 156 -8.53 -30.24 -3.40
N PRO A 157 -7.34 -30.09 -2.81
CA PRO A 157 -6.57 -28.84 -2.90
C PRO A 157 -6.31 -28.35 -4.34
N LYS A 158 -6.18 -29.28 -5.30
CA LYS A 158 -5.92 -28.93 -6.71
C LYS A 158 -7.15 -28.30 -7.42
N SER A 159 -8.35 -28.46 -6.86
CA SER A 159 -9.56 -27.86 -7.41
C SER A 159 -9.68 -26.37 -7.10
N VAL A 160 -8.89 -25.85 -6.17
CA VAL A 160 -8.91 -24.44 -5.77
C VAL A 160 -7.57 -23.78 -6.16
N LYS A 161 -7.48 -23.30 -7.41
CA LYS A 161 -6.35 -22.50 -7.86
C LYS A 161 -6.54 -21.06 -7.39
N MET A 162 -5.57 -20.54 -6.66
CA MET A 162 -5.59 -19.19 -6.11
C MET A 162 -4.66 -18.27 -6.91
N ALA A 163 -5.21 -17.23 -7.51
CA ALA A 163 -4.43 -16.16 -8.13
C ALA A 163 -3.95 -15.14 -7.11
N GLY A 164 -2.90 -14.41 -7.43
CA GLY A 164 -2.49 -13.20 -6.73
C GLY A 164 -1.59 -12.32 -7.59
N GLY A 165 -1.55 -11.03 -7.28
CA GLY A 165 -0.77 -10.01 -8.00
C GLY A 165 0.71 -9.94 -7.59
N SER A 166 1.21 -10.92 -6.84
CA SER A 166 2.59 -10.96 -6.35
C SER A 166 3.25 -12.32 -6.60
N VAL A 167 4.58 -12.36 -6.57
CA VAL A 167 5.34 -13.61 -6.78
C VAL A 167 5.05 -14.65 -5.71
N ARG A 168 5.21 -15.94 -6.04
CA ARG A 168 5.09 -17.04 -5.07
C ARG A 168 6.04 -16.80 -3.88
N GLY A 169 5.55 -17.06 -2.66
CA GLY A 169 6.28 -16.78 -1.41
C GLY A 169 6.23 -15.32 -0.97
N SER A 170 5.54 -14.45 -1.72
CA SER A 170 5.25 -13.07 -1.32
C SER A 170 3.86 -12.96 -0.69
N MET A 171 3.42 -11.73 -0.46
CA MET A 171 2.26 -11.37 0.37
C MET A 171 1.01 -12.17 0.05
N ASP A 172 0.51 -12.13 -1.18
CA ASP A 172 -0.78 -12.73 -1.54
C ASP A 172 -0.77 -14.25 -1.33
N HIS A 173 0.36 -14.91 -1.68
CA HIS A 173 0.55 -16.33 -1.42
C HIS A 173 0.57 -16.64 0.09
N LEU A 174 1.32 -15.85 0.88
CA LEU A 174 1.46 -16.10 2.32
C LEU A 174 0.15 -15.86 3.08
N ILE A 175 -0.64 -14.84 2.70
CA ILE A 175 -1.96 -14.58 3.32
C ILE A 175 -2.90 -15.73 3.01
N GLY A 176 -2.94 -16.21 1.76
CA GLY A 176 -3.73 -17.36 1.39
C GLY A 176 -3.32 -18.63 2.13
N ALA A 177 -2.01 -18.91 2.19
CA ALA A 177 -1.49 -20.05 2.95
C ALA A 177 -1.85 -19.96 4.45
N LEU A 178 -1.75 -18.76 5.04
CA LEU A 178 -2.18 -18.51 6.42
C LEU A 178 -3.67 -18.80 6.60
N ALA A 179 -4.53 -18.31 5.70
CA ALA A 179 -5.97 -18.49 5.79
C ALA A 179 -6.37 -19.97 5.69
N PHE A 180 -5.74 -20.77 4.83
CA PHE A 180 -5.96 -22.21 4.79
C PHE A 180 -5.42 -22.91 6.05
N LYS A 181 -4.28 -22.50 6.58
CA LYS A 181 -3.72 -23.05 7.81
C LYS A 181 -4.65 -22.82 9.02
N GLU A 182 -5.15 -21.59 9.19
CA GLU A 182 -6.09 -21.26 10.26
C GLU A 182 -7.44 -22.00 10.10
N ALA A 183 -7.77 -22.42 8.89
CA ALA A 183 -8.91 -23.30 8.63
C ALA A 183 -8.62 -24.79 8.86
N GLY A 184 -7.44 -25.14 9.38
CA GLY A 184 -7.01 -26.52 9.62
C GLY A 184 -6.75 -27.31 8.33
N ALA A 185 -6.32 -26.65 7.27
CA ALA A 185 -5.88 -27.25 6.01
C ALA A 185 -4.36 -27.13 5.84
N ASN A 186 -3.77 -27.97 4.97
CA ASN A 186 -2.34 -27.92 4.73
C ASN A 186 -1.97 -26.72 3.83
N PRO A 187 -1.25 -25.72 4.32
CA PRO A 187 -0.91 -24.52 3.53
C PRO A 187 0.08 -24.81 2.37
N ASN A 188 0.79 -25.94 2.39
CA ASN A 188 1.77 -26.30 1.37
C ASN A 188 1.13 -26.83 0.07
N ASP A 189 -0.14 -27.24 0.13
CA ASP A 189 -0.87 -27.77 -1.03
C ASP A 189 -1.51 -26.65 -1.87
N VAL A 190 -1.32 -25.38 -1.49
CA VAL A 190 -1.90 -24.22 -2.19
C VAL A 190 -1.36 -24.11 -3.62
N VAL A 191 -2.26 -24.29 -4.59
CA VAL A 191 -1.98 -24.04 -6.00
C VAL A 191 -2.06 -22.56 -6.25
N TYR A 192 -0.93 -21.87 -6.13
CA TYR A 192 -0.85 -20.42 -6.32
C TYR A 192 -0.33 -20.08 -7.72
N ILE A 193 -1.08 -19.21 -8.44
CA ILE A 193 -0.73 -18.71 -9.76
C ILE A 193 -0.39 -17.22 -9.64
N PRO A 194 0.90 -16.85 -9.79
CA PRO A 194 1.35 -15.47 -9.70
C PRO A 194 1.07 -14.70 -10.99
N TYR A 195 0.49 -13.51 -10.84
CA TYR A 195 0.37 -12.49 -11.88
C TYR A 195 1.21 -11.26 -11.54
N ASP A 196 1.41 -10.37 -12.52
CA ASP A 196 2.25 -9.18 -12.35
C ASP A 196 1.54 -8.02 -11.60
N ALA A 197 0.25 -8.13 -11.35
CA ALA A 197 -0.58 -7.21 -10.57
C ALA A 197 -1.96 -7.81 -10.29
N GLY A 198 -2.70 -7.24 -9.32
CA GLY A 198 -4.06 -7.68 -8.99
C GLY A 198 -5.05 -7.59 -10.14
N GLY A 199 -4.94 -6.57 -11.00
CA GLY A 199 -5.79 -6.46 -12.20
C GLY A 199 -5.61 -7.60 -13.20
N LYS A 200 -4.38 -8.12 -13.35
CA LYS A 200 -4.14 -9.31 -14.20
C LYS A 200 -4.65 -10.60 -13.53
N ALA A 201 -4.50 -10.69 -12.20
CA ALA A 201 -5.08 -11.80 -11.44
C ALA A 201 -6.62 -11.83 -11.56
N LEU A 202 -7.25 -10.65 -11.55
CA LEU A 202 -8.70 -10.52 -11.78
C LEU A 202 -9.11 -11.06 -13.16
N ALA A 203 -8.36 -10.74 -14.22
CA ALA A 203 -8.62 -11.30 -15.53
C ALA A 203 -8.53 -12.84 -15.55
N GLY A 204 -7.53 -13.42 -14.85
CA GLY A 204 -7.39 -14.87 -14.67
C GLY A 204 -8.56 -15.50 -13.91
N LEU A 205 -9.15 -14.81 -12.94
CA LEU A 205 -10.35 -15.25 -12.24
C LEU A 205 -11.58 -15.22 -13.17
N LEU A 206 -11.79 -14.11 -13.86
CA LEU A 206 -12.98 -13.91 -14.71
C LEU A 206 -12.99 -14.82 -15.93
N SER A 207 -11.79 -15.25 -16.42
CA SER A 207 -11.67 -16.26 -17.47
C SER A 207 -11.85 -17.69 -16.98
N GLY A 208 -11.94 -17.92 -15.66
CA GLY A 208 -12.06 -19.25 -15.07
C GLY A 208 -10.73 -20.03 -14.93
N GLU A 209 -9.59 -19.41 -15.26
CA GLU A 209 -8.27 -20.02 -15.09
C GLU A 209 -7.97 -20.31 -13.61
N THR A 210 -8.43 -19.42 -12.72
CA THR A 210 -8.35 -19.55 -11.28
C THR A 210 -9.72 -19.47 -10.62
N GLN A 211 -9.87 -20.01 -9.42
CA GLN A 211 -11.13 -20.10 -8.69
C GLN A 211 -11.31 -18.97 -7.70
N ILE A 212 -10.21 -18.48 -7.15
CA ILE A 212 -10.19 -17.38 -6.18
C ILE A 212 -8.97 -16.47 -6.43
N ILE A 213 -9.05 -15.25 -5.91
CA ILE A 213 -7.89 -14.34 -5.80
C ILE A 213 -7.61 -14.08 -4.32
N SER A 214 -6.31 -13.98 -3.98
CA SER A 214 -5.81 -13.36 -2.76
C SER A 214 -5.04 -12.11 -3.14
N THR A 215 -5.49 -10.92 -2.74
CA THR A 215 -4.85 -9.64 -3.05
C THR A 215 -5.25 -8.55 -2.03
N GLY A 216 -4.88 -7.29 -2.25
CA GLY A 216 -5.36 -6.16 -1.44
C GLY A 216 -6.82 -5.81 -1.74
N LEU A 217 -7.61 -5.48 -0.71
CA LEU A 217 -9.01 -5.06 -0.86
C LEU A 217 -9.13 -3.88 -1.83
N GLY A 218 -8.21 -2.91 -1.72
CA GLY A 218 -8.22 -1.70 -2.54
C GLY A 218 -8.08 -1.97 -4.04
N GLU A 219 -7.43 -3.06 -4.43
CA GLU A 219 -7.27 -3.44 -5.84
C GLU A 219 -8.56 -3.95 -6.49
N LEU A 220 -9.55 -4.29 -5.67
CA LEU A 220 -10.82 -4.88 -6.08
C LEU A 220 -11.99 -3.92 -6.03
N MET A 221 -11.81 -2.75 -5.40
CA MET A 221 -12.90 -1.80 -5.19
C MET A 221 -13.53 -1.31 -6.50
N GLY A 222 -12.75 -1.19 -7.57
CA GLY A 222 -13.24 -0.83 -8.91
C GLY A 222 -13.89 -1.98 -9.70
N ALA A 223 -13.90 -3.22 -9.17
CA ALA A 223 -14.42 -4.41 -9.87
C ALA A 223 -15.49 -5.15 -9.06
N ARG A 224 -16.07 -4.51 -8.04
CA ARG A 224 -17.04 -5.14 -7.12
C ARG A 224 -18.32 -5.63 -7.79
N ASP A 225 -18.66 -5.08 -8.93
CA ASP A 225 -19.77 -5.55 -9.78
C ASP A 225 -19.50 -6.92 -10.43
N GLN A 226 -18.23 -7.26 -10.64
CA GLN A 226 -17.80 -8.49 -11.31
C GLN A 226 -17.43 -9.63 -10.35
N VAL A 227 -17.11 -9.29 -9.10
CA VAL A 227 -16.62 -10.26 -8.09
C VAL A 227 -17.45 -10.24 -6.82
N ARG A 228 -17.34 -11.32 -6.06
CA ARG A 228 -17.81 -11.43 -4.68
C ARG A 228 -16.61 -11.46 -3.74
N ILE A 229 -16.56 -10.53 -2.78
CA ILE A 229 -15.60 -10.58 -1.69
C ILE A 229 -16.09 -11.64 -0.70
N ILE A 230 -15.33 -12.72 -0.55
CA ILE A 230 -15.69 -13.87 0.29
C ILE A 230 -14.99 -13.86 1.64
N GLY A 231 -14.05 -12.95 1.87
CA GLY A 231 -13.38 -12.73 3.14
C GLY A 231 -12.32 -11.65 3.06
N ILE A 232 -12.21 -10.83 4.12
CA ILE A 232 -11.12 -9.88 4.29
C ILE A 232 -10.35 -10.14 5.58
N THR A 233 -9.10 -9.73 5.63
CA THR A 233 -8.21 -9.94 6.79
C THR A 233 -8.26 -8.79 7.80
N ALA A 234 -9.27 -7.95 7.75
CA ALA A 234 -9.50 -6.90 8.71
C ALA A 234 -10.04 -7.49 10.05
N PRO A 235 -9.72 -6.88 11.20
CA PRO A 235 -10.27 -7.31 12.48
C PRO A 235 -11.78 -7.13 12.58
N ASP A 236 -12.30 -6.08 11.92
CA ASP A 236 -13.70 -5.70 11.84
C ASP A 236 -14.02 -5.27 10.40
N ARG A 237 -15.32 -5.16 10.04
CA ARG A 237 -15.73 -4.70 8.70
C ARG A 237 -15.21 -3.29 8.42
N VAL A 238 -14.75 -3.07 7.20
CA VAL A 238 -14.25 -1.77 6.75
C VAL A 238 -15.43 -0.89 6.34
N ALA A 239 -15.48 0.35 6.83
CA ALA A 239 -16.59 1.27 6.58
C ALA A 239 -16.86 1.52 5.07
N ASP A 240 -15.81 1.57 4.28
CA ASP A 240 -15.90 1.80 2.81
C ASP A 240 -16.24 0.52 2.02
N ALA A 241 -16.31 -0.65 2.71
CA ALA A 241 -16.72 -1.93 2.15
C ALA A 241 -17.55 -2.74 3.17
N PRO A 242 -18.70 -2.22 3.63
CA PRO A 242 -19.44 -2.80 4.77
C PRO A 242 -20.05 -4.18 4.46
N ASP A 243 -20.22 -4.53 3.21
CA ASP A 243 -20.71 -5.84 2.75
C ASP A 243 -19.59 -6.89 2.63
N ALA A 244 -18.30 -6.51 2.76
CA ALA A 244 -17.18 -7.45 2.76
C ALA A 244 -17.07 -8.14 4.12
N PRO A 245 -17.35 -9.46 4.25
CA PRO A 245 -17.25 -10.17 5.51
C PRO A 245 -15.79 -10.34 5.92
N THR A 246 -15.49 -10.26 7.21
CA THR A 246 -14.15 -10.59 7.69
C THR A 246 -13.96 -12.11 7.80
N LEU A 247 -12.72 -12.59 7.74
CA LEU A 247 -12.42 -14.00 8.05
C LEU A 247 -12.72 -14.31 9.51
N LYS A 248 -12.51 -13.34 10.41
CA LYS A 248 -12.79 -13.45 11.83
C LYS A 248 -14.29 -13.69 12.11
N GLU A 249 -15.19 -12.97 11.42
CA GLU A 249 -16.65 -13.20 11.50
C GLU A 249 -17.03 -14.61 11.04
N GLN A 250 -16.26 -15.22 10.16
CA GLN A 250 -16.48 -16.58 9.67
C GLN A 250 -15.79 -17.65 10.54
N GLY A 251 -15.16 -17.25 11.67
CA GLY A 251 -14.52 -18.15 12.63
C GLY A 251 -13.05 -18.45 12.35
N TYR A 252 -12.39 -17.67 11.46
CA TYR A 252 -10.97 -17.83 11.15
C TYR A 252 -10.19 -16.59 11.61
N ASP A 253 -9.32 -16.74 12.61
CA ASP A 253 -8.53 -15.62 13.14
C ASP A 253 -7.33 -15.29 12.25
N VAL A 254 -7.61 -14.71 11.10
CA VAL A 254 -6.62 -14.26 10.13
C VAL A 254 -6.70 -12.74 10.03
N GLN A 255 -5.75 -12.07 10.65
CA GLN A 255 -5.62 -10.62 10.61
C GLN A 255 -4.31 -10.24 9.93
N PHE A 256 -4.39 -9.43 8.89
CA PHE A 256 -3.24 -8.96 8.15
C PHE A 256 -3.54 -7.64 7.46
N VAL A 257 -2.63 -6.68 7.57
CA VAL A 257 -2.65 -5.42 6.84
C VAL A 257 -1.37 -5.29 6.03
N ASN A 258 -1.50 -5.13 4.72
CA ASN A 258 -0.38 -4.78 3.86
C ASN A 258 -0.13 -3.28 3.96
N TRP A 259 0.88 -2.89 4.73
CA TRP A 259 1.30 -1.50 4.75
C TRP A 259 1.91 -1.10 3.41
N ARG A 260 1.74 0.17 3.00
CA ARG A 260 2.47 0.78 1.89
C ARG A 260 3.10 2.08 2.32
N GLY A 261 4.29 2.34 1.80
CA GLY A 261 5.07 3.51 2.15
C GLY A 261 6.07 3.88 1.06
N PHE A 262 6.69 5.03 1.23
CA PHE A 262 7.62 5.60 0.27
C PHE A 262 9.06 5.60 0.78
N PHE A 263 9.97 5.41 -0.16
CA PHE A 263 11.41 5.33 0.08
C PHE A 263 12.13 6.21 -0.93
N GLY A 264 13.16 6.91 -0.47
CA GLY A 264 14.07 7.68 -1.32
C GLY A 264 15.28 6.86 -1.75
N PRO A 265 16.04 7.33 -2.75
CA PRO A 265 17.31 6.71 -3.15
C PRO A 265 18.36 6.80 -2.05
N PRO A 266 19.39 5.92 -2.08
CA PRO A 266 20.54 6.05 -1.20
C PRO A 266 21.20 7.43 -1.32
N GLY A 267 21.48 8.07 -0.19
CA GLY A 267 22.08 9.41 -0.17
C GLY A 267 21.07 10.56 -0.19
N MET A 268 19.75 10.29 -0.23
CA MET A 268 18.76 11.35 -0.07
C MET A 268 19.04 12.16 1.20
N SER A 269 19.00 13.49 1.09
CA SER A 269 19.29 14.36 2.23
C SER A 269 18.24 14.25 3.33
N ASN A 270 18.64 14.47 4.59
CA ASN A 270 17.68 14.51 5.70
C ASN A 270 16.66 15.66 5.56
N LYS A 271 17.02 16.73 4.87
CA LYS A 271 16.12 17.86 4.57
C LYS A 271 15.00 17.40 3.64
N ASP A 272 15.35 16.77 2.52
CA ASP A 272 14.38 16.32 1.51
C ASP A 272 13.49 15.19 2.06
N LYS A 273 14.09 14.22 2.76
CA LYS A 273 13.36 13.17 3.45
C LYS A 273 12.29 13.72 4.39
N LYS A 274 12.65 14.70 5.24
CA LYS A 274 11.70 15.33 6.19
C LYS A 274 10.64 16.15 5.48
N ALA A 275 11.00 16.88 4.42
CA ALA A 275 10.07 17.67 3.63
C ALA A 275 9.02 16.77 2.97
N ILE A 276 9.44 15.69 2.31
CA ILE A 276 8.53 14.73 1.67
C ILE A 276 7.68 14.02 2.75
N ALA A 277 8.28 13.58 3.85
CA ALA A 277 7.52 12.95 4.93
C ALA A 277 6.43 13.87 5.49
N LYS A 278 6.75 15.16 5.71
CA LYS A 278 5.78 16.16 6.15
C LYS A 278 4.65 16.33 5.13
N MET A 279 4.98 16.49 3.87
CA MET A 279 4.03 16.63 2.76
C MET A 279 3.06 15.44 2.70
N LEU A 280 3.57 14.21 2.81
CA LEU A 280 2.78 12.99 2.88
C LEU A 280 1.86 12.93 4.11
N GLY A 281 2.26 13.54 5.23
CA GLY A 281 1.42 13.63 6.42
C GLY A 281 0.37 14.73 6.34
N ASP A 282 0.70 15.84 5.72
CA ASP A 282 -0.23 16.97 5.60
C ASP A 282 -1.34 16.67 4.59
N VAL A 283 -1.03 16.04 3.46
CA VAL A 283 -2.05 15.65 2.48
C VAL A 283 -3.08 14.69 3.09
N GLN A 284 -2.71 13.85 4.04
CA GLN A 284 -3.67 12.95 4.69
C GLN A 284 -4.78 13.66 5.51
N LYS A 285 -4.65 14.95 5.71
CA LYS A 285 -5.65 15.80 6.41
C LYS A 285 -6.60 16.49 5.45
N THR A 286 -6.44 16.28 4.15
CA THR A 286 -7.21 16.96 3.10
C THR A 286 -8.37 16.12 2.59
N PRO A 287 -9.45 16.75 2.09
CA PRO A 287 -10.56 16.05 1.45
C PRO A 287 -10.14 15.29 0.18
N GLU A 288 -9.12 15.76 -0.53
CA GLU A 288 -8.58 15.09 -1.72
C GLU A 288 -7.98 13.73 -1.37
N TRP A 289 -7.26 13.66 -0.25
CA TRP A 289 -6.74 12.38 0.24
C TRP A 289 -7.87 11.48 0.73
N GLU A 290 -8.84 12.02 1.47
CA GLU A 290 -9.96 11.22 1.97
C GLU A 290 -10.75 10.58 0.82
N ALA A 291 -10.97 11.31 -0.27
CA ALA A 291 -11.59 10.75 -1.48
C ALA A 291 -10.79 9.60 -2.08
N VAL A 292 -9.45 9.71 -2.11
CA VAL A 292 -8.56 8.64 -2.57
C VAL A 292 -8.59 7.45 -1.62
N ARG A 293 -8.50 7.68 -0.32
CA ARG A 293 -8.50 6.66 0.73
C ARG A 293 -9.79 5.85 0.70
N ALA A 294 -10.94 6.54 0.72
CA ALA A 294 -12.25 5.91 0.78
C ALA A 294 -12.55 5.06 -0.45
N ARG A 295 -12.29 5.57 -1.68
CA ARG A 295 -12.53 4.80 -2.91
C ARG A 295 -11.70 3.51 -3.00
N ASN A 296 -10.60 3.42 -2.25
CA ASN A 296 -9.75 2.24 -2.19
C ASN A 296 -9.93 1.43 -0.88
N ALA A 297 -10.84 1.83 0.01
CA ALA A 297 -11.04 1.21 1.32
C ALA A 297 -9.73 1.06 2.15
N TRP A 298 -8.78 1.99 1.99
CA TRP A 298 -7.52 1.98 2.74
C TRP A 298 -7.70 2.51 4.15
N VAL A 299 -6.77 2.15 5.03
CA VAL A 299 -6.65 2.74 6.37
C VAL A 299 -5.39 3.61 6.45
N ASN A 300 -5.49 4.74 7.13
CA ASN A 300 -4.34 5.62 7.36
C ASN A 300 -3.42 5.00 8.43
N ILE A 301 -2.14 4.82 8.09
CA ILE A 301 -1.10 4.34 9.02
C ILE A 301 0.14 5.23 8.98
N TYR A 302 -0.05 6.53 9.01
CA TYR A 302 1.05 7.48 8.85
C TYR A 302 2.15 7.31 9.90
N ASN A 303 3.31 6.82 9.43
CA ASN A 303 4.51 6.60 10.21
C ASN A 303 5.70 7.32 9.55
N PRO A 304 6.01 8.59 9.91
CA PRO A 304 7.13 9.31 9.31
C PRO A 304 8.48 8.96 9.91
N ASP A 305 9.55 9.07 9.11
CA ASP A 305 10.96 9.08 9.50
C ASP A 305 11.35 7.93 10.46
N LYS A 306 11.81 8.26 11.68
CA LYS A 306 12.25 7.28 12.68
C LYS A 306 11.12 6.32 13.10
N LYS A 307 9.87 6.78 13.11
CA LYS A 307 8.71 5.91 13.39
C LYS A 307 8.58 4.83 12.33
N PHE A 308 8.79 5.19 11.05
CA PHE A 308 8.74 4.21 9.96
C PHE A 308 9.86 3.19 10.04
N VAL A 309 11.09 3.61 10.36
CA VAL A 309 12.20 2.68 10.58
C VAL A 309 11.91 1.71 11.74
N LYS A 310 11.33 2.19 12.84
CA LYS A 310 10.91 1.33 13.96
C LYS A 310 9.84 0.34 13.51
N PHE A 311 8.84 0.81 12.78
CA PHE A 311 7.77 -0.02 12.21
C PHE A 311 8.34 -1.13 11.31
N LEU A 312 9.26 -0.81 10.39
CA LEU A 312 9.89 -1.81 9.50
C LEU A 312 10.69 -2.87 10.27
N LYS A 313 11.33 -2.52 11.38
CA LYS A 313 11.99 -3.49 12.27
C LYS A 313 10.98 -4.44 12.92
N THR A 314 9.84 -3.92 13.38
CA THR A 314 8.74 -4.72 13.94
C THR A 314 8.17 -5.65 12.87
N GLN A 315 7.86 -5.13 11.69
CA GLN A 315 7.38 -5.92 10.56
C GLN A 315 8.34 -7.04 10.16
N THR A 316 9.65 -6.79 10.21
CA THR A 316 10.64 -7.85 9.95
C THR A 316 10.52 -9.01 10.93
N LYS A 317 10.31 -8.72 12.23
CA LYS A 317 10.12 -9.77 13.25
C LYS A 317 8.82 -10.55 13.04
N GLU A 318 7.72 -9.83 12.81
CA GLU A 318 6.39 -10.42 12.59
C GLU A 318 6.37 -11.30 11.34
N MET A 319 6.91 -10.81 10.23
CA MET A 319 6.98 -11.58 8.99
C MET A 319 7.91 -12.79 9.11
N THR A 320 9.02 -12.69 9.83
CA THR A 320 9.88 -13.85 10.12
C THR A 320 9.12 -14.91 10.92
N ALA A 321 8.34 -14.51 11.93
CA ALA A 321 7.53 -15.44 12.71
C ALA A 321 6.43 -16.10 11.84
N LEU A 322 5.77 -15.32 11.00
CA LEU A 322 4.77 -15.85 10.05
C LEU A 322 5.38 -16.86 9.08
N MET A 323 6.52 -16.54 8.47
CA MET A 323 7.17 -17.45 7.51
C MET A 323 7.61 -18.74 8.17
N LYS A 324 8.11 -18.69 9.43
CA LYS A 324 8.39 -19.89 10.23
C LYS A 324 7.12 -20.69 10.52
N LYS A 325 6.04 -20.02 10.95
CA LYS A 325 4.73 -20.65 11.21
C LYS A 325 4.23 -21.40 9.97
N LEU A 326 4.49 -20.88 8.78
CA LEU A 326 4.08 -21.48 7.49
C LEU A 326 5.10 -22.50 6.95
N GLY A 327 6.27 -22.67 7.57
CA GLY A 327 7.31 -23.58 7.10
C GLY A 327 8.02 -23.10 5.83
N VAL A 328 8.06 -21.79 5.59
CA VAL A 328 8.73 -21.18 4.43
C VAL A 328 10.23 -21.00 4.70
N ILE A 329 10.60 -20.79 5.97
CA ILE A 329 11.99 -20.65 6.46
C ILE A 329 12.17 -21.42 7.76
#